data_01041eb6d250b87e2944ef4fba9ff09f
#
_entry.id   01041eb6d250b87e2944ef4fba9ff09f
#
_cell.length_a   1.000
_cell.length_b   1.000
_cell.length_c   1.000
_cell.angle_alpha   90.00
_cell.angle_beta   90.00
_cell.angle_gamma   90.00
#
_symmetry.space_group_name_H-M   'P 1'
#
loop_
_entity.id
_entity.type
_entity.pdbx_description
1 polymer ?
#
loop_
_entity_poly.entity_id
_entity_poly.type
_entity_poly.pdbx_seq_one_letter_code
_entity_poly.pdbx_strand_id
1 'polypeptide(L)'
;MACWYEGPLAAFDTETTGVDVETDRIVSAAVVVQDAPGTRPRVSRWLVNPGVPVPAEATAVHGLTEEHLQREGRWPSPVMEEIAKQLGEHAARGRPLVVMNAPFDLTLLDRELRRHRASSLDGWFVSAPLRVLDPRVLDKHLDRYRKGRRTLTDLCAHYGVVLDGAHDAAADAVAAMDVVRAVGRRFATRLDRLTPAELHVLQTGWHAAQARGLQAWFARSGTEESVDPAWPLRPELPAAA
;
A
#
# COMPACT_ATOMS: atom_id res chain seq x y z
N MET A 1 1.43 -5.24 27.92
CA MET A 1 2.20 -4.99 26.68
C MET A 1 1.59 -3.80 25.99
N ALA A 2 2.38 -2.91 25.38
CA ALA A 2 1.82 -1.80 24.60
C ALA A 2 1.14 -2.36 23.35
N CYS A 3 -0.03 -1.79 22.99
CA CYS A 3 -0.77 -2.20 21.80
C CYS A 3 0.05 -1.88 20.55
N TRP A 4 0.06 -2.75 19.58
CA TRP A 4 0.87 -2.59 18.35
C TRP A 4 0.58 -1.28 17.59
N TYR A 5 -0.66 -0.79 17.64
CA TYR A 5 -1.06 0.46 16.98
C TYR A 5 -0.61 1.74 17.71
N GLU A 6 -0.09 1.63 18.93
CA GLU A 6 0.56 2.71 19.68
C GLU A 6 2.09 2.67 19.53
N GLY A 7 2.62 1.62 18.94
CA GLY A 7 4.05 1.42 18.70
C GLY A 7 4.55 2.00 17.36
N PRO A 8 5.82 1.69 17.02
CA PRO A 8 6.43 2.12 15.77
C PRO A 8 5.79 1.44 14.55
N LEU A 9 5.43 2.24 13.55
CA LEU A 9 4.93 1.79 12.24
C LEU A 9 5.77 2.40 11.12
N ALA A 10 5.81 1.70 9.99
CA ALA A 10 6.17 2.25 8.69
C ALA A 10 4.93 2.29 7.79
N ALA A 11 4.89 3.19 6.82
CA ALA A 11 3.86 3.21 5.78
C ALA A 11 4.50 3.43 4.42
N PHE A 12 3.87 2.90 3.38
CA PHE A 12 4.32 3.01 1.99
C PHE A 12 3.14 3.31 1.10
N ASP A 13 3.34 4.22 0.14
CA ASP A 13 2.36 4.61 -0.85
C ASP A 13 3.06 5.06 -2.13
N THR A 14 2.37 4.98 -3.27
CA THR A 14 2.91 5.33 -4.60
C THR A 14 1.91 6.10 -5.45
N GLU A 15 2.43 7.07 -6.26
CA GLU A 15 1.71 7.63 -7.39
C GLU A 15 2.22 6.98 -8.68
N THR A 16 1.34 6.82 -9.66
CA THR A 16 1.58 5.93 -10.79
C THR A 16 1.05 6.50 -12.11
N THR A 17 1.49 5.95 -13.24
CA THR A 17 0.97 6.31 -14.56
C THR A 17 -0.46 5.80 -14.81
N GLY A 18 -0.96 4.90 -13.96
CA GLY A 18 -2.29 4.32 -14.08
C GLY A 18 -2.53 3.21 -13.06
N VAL A 19 -3.51 2.35 -13.28
CA VAL A 19 -3.98 1.36 -12.29
C VAL A 19 -3.66 -0.10 -12.63
N ASP A 20 -3.01 -0.35 -13.75
CA ASP A 20 -2.58 -1.69 -14.17
C ASP A 20 -1.18 -1.99 -13.65
N VAL A 21 -1.07 -2.83 -12.64
CA VAL A 21 0.20 -3.19 -12.00
C VAL A 21 1.20 -3.86 -12.94
N GLU A 22 0.77 -4.43 -14.06
CA GLU A 22 1.65 -5.12 -15.01
C GLU A 22 2.27 -4.15 -16.03
N THR A 23 1.56 -3.09 -16.40
CA THR A 23 1.98 -2.17 -17.48
C THR A 23 2.32 -0.77 -16.99
N ASP A 24 1.72 -0.31 -15.91
CA ASP A 24 1.96 1.02 -15.37
C ASP A 24 3.29 1.14 -14.61
N ARG A 25 3.67 2.36 -14.27
CA ARG A 25 4.95 2.73 -13.68
C ARG A 25 4.76 3.58 -12.45
N ILE A 26 5.70 3.48 -11.51
CA ILE A 26 5.78 4.39 -10.36
C ILE A 26 6.36 5.73 -10.85
N VAL A 27 5.68 6.84 -10.51
CA VAL A 27 6.14 8.21 -10.76
C VAL A 27 6.53 8.94 -9.47
N SER A 28 5.95 8.56 -8.34
CA SER A 28 6.33 9.03 -7.02
C SER A 28 6.16 7.91 -6.00
N ALA A 29 6.96 7.90 -4.96
CA ALA A 29 6.82 6.97 -3.85
C ALA A 29 7.21 7.63 -2.53
N ALA A 30 6.62 7.17 -1.43
CA ALA A 30 7.00 7.60 -0.10
C ALA A 30 7.05 6.43 0.89
N VAL A 31 8.07 6.44 1.73
CA VAL A 31 8.12 5.63 2.95
C VAL A 31 8.10 6.56 4.14
N VAL A 32 7.11 6.38 4.99
CA VAL A 32 6.90 7.16 6.21
C VAL A 32 7.15 6.29 7.42
N VAL A 33 7.84 6.80 8.42
CA VAL A 33 8.10 6.08 9.68
C VAL A 33 7.72 6.96 10.86
N GLN A 34 6.94 6.41 11.77
CA GLN A 34 6.54 7.08 12.99
C GLN A 34 6.70 6.13 14.18
N ASP A 35 7.40 6.56 15.22
CA ASP A 35 7.73 5.71 16.38
C ASP A 35 6.57 5.57 17.36
N ALA A 36 5.67 6.55 17.44
CA ALA A 36 4.45 6.53 18.24
C ALA A 36 3.45 7.56 17.70
N PRO A 37 2.14 7.44 18.00
CA PRO A 37 1.15 8.47 17.66
C PRO A 37 1.57 9.85 18.17
N GLY A 38 1.34 10.88 17.34
CA GLY A 38 1.66 12.27 17.67
C GLY A 38 3.15 12.63 17.61
N THR A 39 4.06 11.67 17.40
CA THR A 39 5.46 11.99 17.12
C THR A 39 5.63 12.45 15.67
N ARG A 40 6.63 13.30 15.41
CA ARG A 40 6.91 13.77 14.04
C ARG A 40 7.32 12.60 13.15
N PRO A 41 6.62 12.34 12.04
CA PRO A 41 7.01 11.30 11.11
C PRO A 41 8.31 11.65 10.38
N ARG A 42 9.13 10.64 10.10
CA ARG A 42 10.26 10.74 9.17
C ARG A 42 9.78 10.25 7.81
N VAL A 43 10.03 11.04 6.78
CA VAL A 43 9.53 10.81 5.43
C VAL A 43 10.70 10.70 4.47
N SER A 44 10.78 9.60 3.74
CA SER A 44 11.61 9.43 2.54
C SER A 44 10.72 9.56 1.33
N ARG A 45 11.13 10.36 0.34
CA ARG A 45 10.38 10.61 -0.90
C ARG A 45 11.26 10.31 -2.10
N TRP A 46 10.66 9.78 -3.13
CA TRP A 46 11.28 9.57 -4.43
C TRP A 46 10.38 10.12 -5.52
N LEU A 47 10.97 10.87 -6.42
CA LEU A 47 10.36 11.27 -7.68
C LEU A 47 11.06 10.49 -8.79
N VAL A 48 10.27 9.83 -9.65
CA VAL A 48 10.76 8.87 -10.63
C VAL A 48 10.42 9.33 -12.03
N ASN A 49 11.41 9.37 -12.91
CA ASN A 49 11.15 9.48 -14.34
C ASN A 49 10.81 8.07 -14.87
N PRO A 50 9.55 7.78 -15.21
CA PRO A 50 9.13 6.42 -15.56
C PRO A 50 9.68 5.94 -16.91
N GLY A 51 10.21 6.85 -17.74
CA GLY A 51 10.69 6.54 -19.09
C GLY A 51 9.58 6.19 -20.09
N VAL A 52 8.33 6.43 -19.72
CA VAL A 52 7.12 6.24 -20.56
C VAL A 52 6.22 7.47 -20.41
N PRO A 53 5.30 7.72 -21.36
CA PRO A 53 4.34 8.81 -21.26
C PRO A 53 3.50 8.72 -19.98
N VAL A 54 3.15 9.88 -19.42
CA VAL A 54 2.24 9.98 -18.27
C VAL A 54 0.86 10.43 -18.78
N PRO A 55 -0.17 9.58 -18.66
CA PRO A 55 -1.51 9.94 -19.10
C PRO A 55 -2.05 11.19 -18.39
N ALA A 56 -2.83 11.99 -19.13
CA ALA A 56 -3.41 13.21 -18.57
C ALA A 56 -4.33 12.93 -17.38
N GLU A 57 -5.00 11.78 -17.38
CA GLU A 57 -5.87 11.32 -16.30
C GLU A 57 -5.06 11.07 -15.01
N ALA A 58 -3.88 10.46 -15.11
CA ALA A 58 -2.98 10.25 -13.98
C ALA A 58 -2.44 11.60 -13.46
N THR A 59 -1.98 12.47 -14.38
CA THR A 59 -1.54 13.83 -14.04
C THR A 59 -2.66 14.63 -13.35
N ALA A 60 -3.91 14.48 -13.77
CA ALA A 60 -5.04 15.16 -13.13
C ALA A 60 -5.28 14.69 -11.68
N VAL A 61 -4.86 13.47 -11.34
CA VAL A 61 -4.98 12.91 -9.98
C VAL A 61 -3.86 13.42 -9.08
N HIS A 62 -2.59 13.19 -9.44
CA HIS A 62 -1.43 13.46 -8.55
C HIS A 62 -0.67 14.76 -8.87
N GLY A 63 -1.03 15.47 -9.96
CA GLY A 63 -0.43 16.76 -10.34
C GLY A 63 0.99 16.69 -10.93
N LEU A 64 1.59 15.50 -11.08
CA LEU A 64 2.94 15.32 -11.60
C LEU A 64 2.89 15.26 -13.13
N THR A 65 3.42 16.26 -13.82
CA THR A 65 3.47 16.29 -15.28
C THR A 65 4.68 15.51 -15.81
N GLU A 66 4.56 14.95 -17.00
CA GLU A 66 5.66 14.25 -17.66
C GLU A 66 6.92 15.12 -17.77
N GLU A 67 6.77 16.41 -18.13
CA GLU A 67 7.88 17.35 -18.19
C GLU A 67 8.60 17.50 -16.83
N HIS A 68 7.83 17.61 -15.74
CA HIS A 68 8.39 17.68 -14.38
C HIS A 68 9.16 16.41 -14.03
N LEU A 69 8.60 15.24 -14.32
CA LEU A 69 9.23 13.94 -14.05
C LEU A 69 10.49 13.71 -14.90
N GLN A 70 10.50 14.17 -16.14
CA GLN A 70 11.69 14.10 -17.00
C GLN A 70 12.83 15.01 -16.50
N ARG A 71 12.51 16.18 -15.95
CA ARG A 71 13.49 17.14 -15.46
C ARG A 71 14.04 16.81 -14.07
N GLU A 72 13.18 16.40 -13.15
CA GLU A 72 13.50 16.27 -11.71
C GLU A 72 13.51 14.80 -11.24
N GLY A 73 12.86 13.91 -11.97
CA GLY A 73 12.72 12.51 -11.60
C GLY A 73 14.02 11.74 -11.79
N ARG A 74 14.29 10.85 -10.86
CA ARG A 74 15.41 9.92 -10.91
C ARG A 74 15.08 8.69 -11.76
N TRP A 75 16.07 8.02 -12.30
CA TRP A 75 15.86 6.76 -13.03
C TRP A 75 15.30 5.66 -12.12
N PRO A 76 14.38 4.80 -12.65
CA PRO A 76 13.70 3.79 -11.84
C PRO A 76 14.65 2.81 -11.16
N SER A 77 15.65 2.28 -11.88
CA SER A 77 16.52 1.20 -11.38
C SER A 77 17.12 1.46 -9.99
N PRO A 78 17.86 2.56 -9.72
CA PRO A 78 18.38 2.82 -8.36
C PRO A 78 17.27 3.15 -7.35
N VAL A 79 16.19 3.79 -7.79
CA VAL A 79 15.11 4.20 -6.90
C VAL A 79 14.34 2.98 -6.37
N MET A 80 14.00 2.02 -7.22
CA MET A 80 13.31 0.79 -6.80
C MET A 80 14.14 -0.01 -5.80
N GLU A 81 15.46 -0.05 -6.01
CA GLU A 81 16.38 -0.69 -5.06
C GLU A 81 16.40 0.02 -3.70
N GLU A 82 16.48 1.35 -3.69
CA GLU A 82 16.46 2.16 -2.46
C GLU A 82 15.16 1.95 -1.67
N ILE A 83 14.01 1.96 -2.35
CA ILE A 83 12.71 1.70 -1.72
C ILE A 83 12.68 0.31 -1.12
N ALA A 84 12.99 -0.74 -1.90
CA ALA A 84 12.96 -2.11 -1.45
C ALA A 84 13.91 -2.36 -0.27
N LYS A 85 15.11 -1.79 -0.32
CA LYS A 85 16.09 -1.83 0.77
C LYS A 85 15.53 -1.19 2.04
N GLN A 86 14.92 -0.01 1.94
CA GLN A 86 14.37 0.68 3.10
C GLN A 86 13.19 -0.11 3.71
N LEU A 87 12.32 -0.70 2.89
CA LEU A 87 11.25 -1.59 3.37
C LEU A 87 11.82 -2.82 4.08
N GLY A 88 12.86 -3.45 3.51
CA GLY A 88 13.57 -4.57 4.14
C GLY A 88 14.20 -4.22 5.48
N GLU A 89 14.81 -3.05 5.59
CA GLU A 89 15.37 -2.55 6.86
C GLU A 89 14.28 -2.33 7.93
N HIS A 90 13.10 -1.85 7.55
CA HIS A 90 12.00 -1.69 8.50
C HIS A 90 11.42 -3.05 8.91
N ALA A 91 11.30 -4.00 7.99
CA ALA A 91 10.91 -5.37 8.31
C ALA A 91 11.91 -6.03 9.28
N ALA A 92 13.21 -5.88 9.04
CA ALA A 92 14.27 -6.41 9.91
C ALA A 92 14.22 -5.82 11.34
N ARG A 93 13.76 -4.57 11.50
CA ARG A 93 13.51 -3.94 12.81
C ARG A 93 12.16 -4.35 13.43
N GLY A 94 11.41 -5.24 12.78
CA GLY A 94 10.10 -5.71 13.26
C GLY A 94 8.98 -4.67 13.14
N ARG A 95 9.16 -3.59 12.37
CA ARG A 95 8.13 -2.57 12.15
C ARG A 95 7.08 -3.11 11.18
N PRO A 96 5.79 -3.08 11.54
CA PRO A 96 4.74 -3.37 10.58
C PRO A 96 4.69 -2.29 9.49
N LEU A 97 4.41 -2.71 8.27
CA LEU A 97 4.25 -1.83 7.12
C LEU A 97 2.77 -1.60 6.83
N VAL A 98 2.32 -0.37 6.91
CA VAL A 98 0.99 0.04 6.50
C VAL A 98 1.00 0.35 5.01
N VAL A 99 0.08 -0.27 4.26
CA VAL A 99 -0.13 0.00 2.83
C VAL A 99 -1.63 -0.04 2.56
N MET A 100 -2.18 1.06 2.05
CA MET A 100 -3.58 1.14 1.67
C MET A 100 -3.81 0.40 0.36
N ASN A 101 -4.65 -0.65 0.36
CA ASN A 101 -4.84 -1.50 -0.82
C ASN A 101 -3.52 -2.15 -1.29
N ALA A 102 -2.82 -2.77 -0.34
CA ALA A 102 -1.48 -3.31 -0.48
C ALA A 102 -1.19 -4.13 -1.77
N PRO A 103 -2.15 -4.91 -2.33
CA PRO A 103 -1.91 -5.61 -3.60
C PRO A 103 -1.60 -4.71 -4.78
N PHE A 104 -1.93 -3.42 -4.73
CA PHE A 104 -1.58 -2.49 -5.79
C PHE A 104 -0.12 -2.05 -5.68
N ASP A 105 0.23 -1.33 -4.62
CA ASP A 105 1.55 -0.71 -4.48
C ASP A 105 2.70 -1.73 -4.39
N LEU A 106 2.49 -2.80 -3.62
CA LEU A 106 3.52 -3.83 -3.45
C LEU A 106 3.72 -4.66 -4.73
N THR A 107 2.65 -4.94 -5.48
CA THR A 107 2.78 -5.64 -6.76
C THR A 107 3.47 -4.75 -7.78
N LEU A 108 3.09 -3.48 -7.86
CA LEU A 108 3.73 -2.56 -8.79
C LEU A 108 5.23 -2.41 -8.49
N LEU A 109 5.61 -2.25 -7.21
CA LEU A 109 7.02 -2.24 -6.81
C LEU A 109 7.75 -3.55 -7.19
N ASP A 110 7.12 -4.70 -7.01
CA ASP A 110 7.69 -5.99 -7.44
C ASP A 110 7.91 -6.01 -8.97
N ARG A 111 6.93 -5.56 -9.74
CA ARG A 111 7.05 -5.50 -11.22
C ARG A 111 8.13 -4.52 -11.66
N GLU A 112 8.27 -3.37 -11.00
CA GLU A 112 9.35 -2.42 -11.25
C GLU A 112 10.74 -3.00 -10.93
N LEU A 113 10.88 -3.71 -9.81
CA LEU A 113 12.13 -4.40 -9.45
C LEU A 113 12.49 -5.46 -10.49
N ARG A 114 11.53 -6.27 -10.93
CA ARG A 114 11.75 -7.28 -11.99
C ARG A 114 12.18 -6.64 -13.30
N ARG A 115 11.52 -5.57 -13.70
CA ARG A 115 11.78 -4.84 -14.95
C ARG A 115 13.14 -4.17 -14.96
N HIS A 116 13.56 -3.59 -13.87
CA HIS A 116 14.74 -2.73 -13.83
C HIS A 116 15.94 -3.35 -13.12
N ARG A 117 15.74 -4.38 -12.30
CA ARG A 117 16.79 -5.00 -11.47
C ARG A 117 16.87 -6.52 -11.60
N ALA A 118 16.02 -7.16 -12.38
CA ALA A 118 15.88 -8.61 -12.49
C ALA A 118 15.77 -9.30 -11.11
N SER A 119 15.11 -8.64 -10.15
CA SER A 119 14.93 -9.12 -8.78
C SER A 119 13.46 -8.99 -8.37
N SER A 120 13.00 -9.83 -7.45
CA SER A 120 11.66 -9.75 -6.86
C SER A 120 11.68 -9.00 -5.54
N LEU A 121 10.53 -8.47 -5.13
CA LEU A 121 10.38 -7.81 -3.85
C LEU A 121 10.68 -8.73 -2.67
N ASP A 122 10.31 -10.02 -2.76
CA ASP A 122 10.55 -11.01 -1.70
C ASP A 122 12.04 -11.20 -1.37
N GLY A 123 12.92 -11.03 -2.35
CA GLY A 123 14.37 -11.11 -2.17
C GLY A 123 14.92 -10.09 -1.15
N TRP A 124 14.18 -9.03 -0.85
CA TRP A 124 14.58 -7.98 0.10
C TRP A 124 14.14 -8.27 1.55
N PHE A 125 13.33 -9.31 1.76
CA PHE A 125 12.79 -9.68 3.09
C PHE A 125 13.41 -10.96 3.66
N VAL A 126 14.60 -11.32 3.22
CA VAL A 126 15.32 -12.54 3.66
C VAL A 126 15.59 -12.52 5.16
N SER A 127 15.91 -11.36 5.74
CA SER A 127 16.24 -11.23 7.17
C SER A 127 15.02 -11.23 8.08
N ALA A 128 13.87 -10.84 7.61
CA ALA A 128 12.60 -10.86 8.35
C ALA A 128 11.41 -10.73 7.39
N PRO A 129 10.31 -11.48 7.64
CA PRO A 129 9.14 -11.40 6.80
C PRO A 129 8.46 -10.02 6.92
N LEU A 130 7.94 -9.54 5.81
CA LEU A 130 7.12 -8.33 5.77
C LEU A 130 5.81 -8.57 6.53
N ARG A 131 5.44 -7.63 7.40
CA ARG A 131 4.20 -7.66 8.19
C ARG A 131 3.33 -6.50 7.74
N VAL A 132 2.45 -6.75 6.79
CA VAL A 132 1.60 -5.71 6.20
C VAL A 132 0.33 -5.53 7.02
N LEU A 133 -0.09 -4.27 7.17
CA LEU A 133 -1.36 -3.85 7.73
C LEU A 133 -2.09 -3.00 6.68
N ASP A 134 -3.17 -3.50 6.13
CA ASP A 134 -3.96 -2.81 5.10
C ASP A 134 -5.25 -2.26 5.72
N PRO A 135 -5.39 -0.93 5.85
CA PRO A 135 -6.56 -0.32 6.48
C PRO A 135 -7.86 -0.68 5.76
N ARG A 136 -7.84 -0.90 4.44
CA ARG A 136 -9.02 -1.31 3.67
C ARG A 136 -9.48 -2.72 4.03
N VAL A 137 -8.55 -3.66 4.13
CA VAL A 137 -8.84 -5.05 4.51
C VAL A 137 -9.33 -5.13 5.94
N LEU A 138 -8.66 -4.39 6.86
CA LEU A 138 -9.03 -4.31 8.26
C LEU A 138 -10.44 -3.75 8.44
N ASP A 139 -10.74 -2.56 7.89
CA ASP A 139 -12.07 -1.95 7.98
C ASP A 139 -13.15 -2.87 7.42
N LYS A 140 -12.91 -3.43 6.22
CA LYS A 140 -13.92 -4.27 5.56
C LYS A 140 -14.22 -5.56 6.32
N HIS A 141 -13.28 -6.06 7.14
CA HIS A 141 -13.50 -7.20 8.02
C HIS A 141 -14.12 -6.81 9.36
N LEU A 142 -13.62 -5.75 10.00
CA LEU A 142 -13.99 -5.35 11.35
C LEU A 142 -15.33 -4.59 11.40
N ASP A 143 -15.57 -3.74 10.40
CA ASP A 143 -16.82 -2.97 10.21
C ASP A 143 -17.53 -3.39 8.92
N ARG A 144 -17.84 -4.67 8.84
CA ARG A 144 -18.37 -5.33 7.64
C ARG A 144 -19.62 -4.67 7.08
N TYR A 145 -20.49 -4.18 7.95
CA TYR A 145 -21.81 -3.64 7.58
C TYR A 145 -21.82 -2.13 7.40
N ARG A 146 -20.66 -1.47 7.55
CA ARG A 146 -20.53 -0.05 7.30
C ARG A 146 -20.92 0.26 5.85
N LYS A 147 -21.83 1.23 5.70
CA LYS A 147 -22.23 1.75 4.39
C LYS A 147 -21.16 2.67 3.82
N GLY A 148 -21.15 2.83 2.51
CA GLY A 148 -20.24 3.72 1.79
C GLY A 148 -18.99 3.04 1.26
N ARG A 149 -18.20 3.84 0.55
CA ARG A 149 -16.94 3.41 -0.09
C ARG A 149 -15.85 3.19 0.97
N ARG A 150 -14.72 2.62 0.53
CA ARG A 150 -13.54 2.38 1.37
C ARG A 150 -12.27 2.87 0.65
N THR A 151 -12.36 4.04 0.04
CA THR A 151 -11.18 4.78 -0.38
C THR A 151 -10.44 5.33 0.84
N LEU A 152 -9.19 5.76 0.70
CA LEU A 152 -8.47 6.37 1.81
C LEU A 152 -9.22 7.59 2.36
N THR A 153 -9.73 8.47 1.48
CA THR A 153 -10.54 9.63 1.86
C THR A 153 -11.78 9.24 2.66
N ASP A 154 -12.51 8.19 2.23
CA ASP A 154 -13.69 7.71 2.96
C ASP A 154 -13.34 7.14 4.34
N LEU A 155 -12.21 6.43 4.44
CA LEU A 155 -11.71 5.89 5.71
C LEU A 155 -11.26 7.01 6.63
N CYS A 156 -10.53 8.01 6.12
CA CYS A 156 -10.14 9.20 6.89
C CYS A 156 -11.35 9.90 7.47
N ALA A 157 -12.35 10.19 6.65
CA ALA A 157 -13.61 10.80 7.12
C ALA A 157 -14.32 9.96 8.19
N HIS A 158 -14.38 8.61 7.99
CA HIS A 158 -15.04 7.71 8.92
C HIS A 158 -14.33 7.58 10.27
N TYR A 159 -13.00 7.61 10.27
CA TYR A 159 -12.18 7.45 11.47
C TYR A 159 -11.71 8.76 12.10
N GLY A 160 -12.10 9.91 11.52
CA GLY A 160 -11.72 11.23 12.03
C GLY A 160 -10.23 11.54 11.83
N VAL A 161 -9.64 11.02 10.75
CA VAL A 161 -8.24 11.26 10.37
C VAL A 161 -8.19 12.44 9.40
N VAL A 162 -7.24 13.35 9.59
CA VAL A 162 -6.99 14.46 8.67
C VAL A 162 -6.21 13.94 7.48
N LEU A 163 -6.65 14.29 6.28
CA LEU A 163 -5.96 14.01 5.03
C LEU A 163 -5.66 15.35 4.34
N ASP A 164 -4.46 15.85 4.53
CA ASP A 164 -3.97 17.08 3.90
C ASP A 164 -3.13 16.71 2.68
N GLY A 165 -3.55 17.13 1.48
CA GLY A 165 -2.82 16.88 0.23
C GLY A 165 -3.06 15.46 -0.30
N ALA A 166 -4.32 15.05 -0.43
CA ALA A 166 -4.67 13.80 -1.11
C ALA A 166 -3.96 13.69 -2.48
N HIS A 167 -3.50 12.47 -2.83
CA HIS A 167 -2.69 12.19 -4.00
C HIS A 167 -1.27 12.79 -3.95
N ASP A 168 -0.72 13.02 -2.75
CA ASP A 168 0.72 13.06 -2.48
C ASP A 168 1.06 11.77 -1.72
N ALA A 169 1.94 10.95 -2.26
CA ALA A 169 2.27 9.63 -1.70
C ALA A 169 2.66 9.68 -0.21
N ALA A 170 3.32 10.75 0.24
CA ALA A 170 3.68 10.86 1.66
C ALA A 170 2.50 11.26 2.54
N ALA A 171 1.61 12.13 2.06
CA ALA A 171 0.39 12.49 2.78
C ALA A 171 -0.55 11.28 2.90
N ASP A 172 -0.69 10.51 1.81
CA ASP A 172 -1.53 9.31 1.78
C ASP A 172 -0.95 8.19 2.66
N ALA A 173 0.38 7.99 2.68
CA ALA A 173 1.04 7.07 3.60
C ALA A 173 0.85 7.45 5.08
N VAL A 174 0.94 8.75 5.43
CA VAL A 174 0.66 9.24 6.79
C VAL A 174 -0.80 8.97 7.16
N ALA A 175 -1.73 9.34 6.29
CA ALA A 175 -3.16 9.15 6.53
C ALA A 175 -3.53 7.67 6.67
N ALA A 176 -2.99 6.79 5.83
CA ALA A 176 -3.17 5.34 5.93
C ALA A 176 -2.68 4.80 7.28
N MET A 177 -1.53 5.28 7.76
CA MET A 177 -0.98 4.93 9.09
C MET A 177 -1.92 5.37 10.21
N ASP A 178 -2.42 6.62 10.16
CA ASP A 178 -3.31 7.15 11.18
C ASP A 178 -4.68 6.44 11.16
N VAL A 179 -5.19 6.06 9.98
CA VAL A 179 -6.39 5.20 9.87
C VAL A 179 -6.15 3.85 10.55
N VAL A 180 -5.00 3.18 10.30
CA VAL A 180 -4.68 1.89 10.96
C VAL A 180 -4.62 2.04 12.47
N ARG A 181 -4.05 3.12 13.00
CA ARG A 181 -4.05 3.43 14.43
C ARG A 181 -5.47 3.64 14.98
N ALA A 182 -6.29 4.39 14.25
CA ALA A 182 -7.69 4.64 14.62
C ALA A 182 -8.53 3.36 14.61
N VAL A 183 -8.34 2.49 13.61
CA VAL A 183 -8.94 1.14 13.56
C VAL A 183 -8.50 0.31 14.77
N GLY A 184 -7.21 0.31 15.09
CA GLY A 184 -6.67 -0.39 16.26
C GLY A 184 -7.38 0.01 17.55
N ARG A 185 -7.49 1.32 17.81
CA ARG A 185 -8.18 1.86 18.99
C ARG A 185 -9.67 1.53 19.00
N ARG A 186 -10.37 1.72 17.88
CA ARG A 186 -11.81 1.49 17.77
C ARG A 186 -12.19 0.04 18.01
N PHE A 187 -11.35 -0.90 17.57
CA PHE A 187 -11.60 -2.34 17.67
C PHE A 187 -10.64 -3.03 18.65
N ALA A 188 -10.15 -2.30 19.65
CA ALA A 188 -9.17 -2.77 20.64
C ALA A 188 -9.54 -4.13 21.26
N THR A 189 -10.80 -4.33 21.65
CA THR A 189 -11.28 -5.59 22.23
C THR A 189 -11.06 -6.83 21.35
N ARG A 190 -10.94 -6.63 20.03
CA ARG A 190 -10.67 -7.69 19.04
C ARG A 190 -9.21 -7.77 18.63
N LEU A 191 -8.46 -6.68 18.76
CA LEU A 191 -7.13 -6.51 18.16
C LEU A 191 -5.98 -6.49 19.16
N ASP A 192 -6.21 -6.14 20.43
CA ASP A 192 -5.16 -5.97 21.43
C ASP A 192 -4.33 -7.23 21.72
N ARG A 193 -4.93 -8.41 21.48
CA ARG A 193 -4.26 -9.69 21.70
C ARG A 193 -3.52 -10.21 20.48
N LEU A 194 -3.68 -9.56 19.33
CA LEU A 194 -3.06 -9.96 18.07
C LEU A 194 -1.76 -9.20 17.85
N THR A 195 -0.75 -9.92 17.45
CA THR A 195 0.49 -9.33 16.97
C THR A 195 0.36 -8.87 15.52
N PRO A 196 1.21 -7.96 15.02
CA PRO A 196 1.23 -7.60 13.60
C PRO A 196 1.49 -8.78 12.66
N ALA A 197 2.22 -9.80 13.10
CA ALA A 197 2.45 -11.02 12.33
C ALA A 197 1.16 -11.85 12.18
N GLU A 198 0.41 -12.03 13.26
CA GLU A 198 -0.89 -12.71 13.23
C GLU A 198 -1.89 -11.93 12.40
N LEU A 199 -1.92 -10.58 12.53
CA LEU A 199 -2.79 -9.73 11.71
C LEU A 199 -2.45 -9.83 10.22
N HIS A 200 -1.18 -9.91 9.86
CA HIS A 200 -0.78 -10.13 8.47
C HIS A 200 -1.36 -11.44 7.93
N VAL A 201 -1.20 -12.54 8.65
CA VAL A 201 -1.74 -13.84 8.24
C VAL A 201 -3.27 -13.83 8.16
N LEU A 202 -3.95 -13.22 9.13
CA LEU A 202 -5.41 -13.11 9.13
C LEU A 202 -5.92 -12.28 7.95
N GLN A 203 -5.24 -11.19 7.61
CA GLN A 203 -5.61 -10.33 6.48
C GLN A 203 -5.53 -11.06 5.14
N THR A 204 -4.61 -12.00 4.95
CA THR A 204 -4.57 -12.86 3.76
C THR A 204 -5.90 -13.59 3.56
N GLY A 205 -6.40 -14.24 4.62
CA GLY A 205 -7.69 -14.93 4.59
C GLY A 205 -8.88 -13.98 4.43
N TRP A 206 -8.85 -12.83 5.09
CA TRP A 206 -9.90 -11.82 5.00
C TRP A 206 -9.98 -11.20 3.61
N HIS A 207 -8.84 -10.85 3.02
CA HIS A 207 -8.78 -10.33 1.65
C HIS A 207 -9.33 -11.35 0.64
N ALA A 208 -8.89 -12.61 0.73
CA ALA A 208 -9.36 -13.67 -0.15
C ALA A 208 -10.88 -13.88 -0.04
N ALA A 209 -11.44 -13.81 1.17
CA ALA A 209 -12.89 -13.89 1.38
C ALA A 209 -13.64 -12.67 0.79
N GLN A 210 -13.06 -11.47 0.93
CA GLN A 210 -13.59 -10.22 0.36
C GLN A 210 -13.56 -10.24 -1.17
N ALA A 211 -12.47 -10.74 -1.77
CA ALA A 211 -12.32 -10.91 -3.21
C ALA A 211 -13.35 -11.88 -3.77
N ARG A 212 -13.51 -13.07 -3.15
CA ARG A 212 -14.56 -14.03 -3.54
C ARG A 212 -15.97 -13.44 -3.46
N GLY A 213 -16.26 -12.66 -2.41
CA GLY A 213 -17.54 -11.97 -2.27
C GLY A 213 -17.81 -10.96 -3.38
N LEU A 214 -16.78 -10.19 -3.78
CA LEU A 214 -16.88 -9.23 -4.87
C LEU A 214 -17.00 -9.93 -6.23
N GLN A 215 -16.22 -10.99 -6.47
CA GLN A 215 -16.32 -11.79 -7.68
C GLN A 215 -17.72 -12.42 -7.85
N ALA A 216 -18.30 -12.92 -6.77
CA ALA A 216 -19.66 -13.46 -6.79
C ALA A 216 -20.71 -12.37 -7.04
N TRP A 217 -20.44 -11.13 -6.64
CA TRP A 217 -21.31 -9.98 -6.97
C TRP A 217 -21.18 -9.60 -8.44
N PHE A 218 -19.98 -9.51 -9.00
CA PHE A 218 -19.75 -9.25 -10.43
C PHE A 218 -20.46 -10.30 -11.31
N ALA A 219 -20.31 -11.58 -10.99
CA ALA A 219 -20.97 -12.65 -11.72
C ALA A 219 -22.50 -12.50 -11.73
N ARG A 220 -23.12 -12.01 -10.63
CA ARG A 220 -24.56 -11.77 -10.57
C ARG A 220 -24.99 -10.49 -11.28
N SER A 221 -24.13 -9.48 -11.37
CA SER A 221 -24.43 -8.21 -12.03
C SER A 221 -24.07 -8.20 -13.53
N GLY A 222 -23.55 -9.31 -14.06
CA GLY A 222 -23.13 -9.39 -15.48
C GLY A 222 -21.86 -8.60 -15.79
N THR A 223 -21.03 -8.32 -14.78
CA THR A 223 -19.74 -7.64 -14.93
C THR A 223 -18.64 -8.68 -15.18
N GLU A 224 -17.88 -8.52 -16.25
CA GLU A 224 -16.81 -9.46 -16.65
C GLU A 224 -15.46 -9.18 -15.96
N GLU A 225 -15.45 -8.39 -14.87
CA GLU A 225 -14.25 -8.11 -14.11
C GLU A 225 -13.81 -9.30 -13.24
N SER A 226 -12.49 -9.54 -13.18
CA SER A 226 -11.89 -10.52 -12.30
C SER A 226 -11.27 -9.85 -11.07
N VAL A 227 -11.37 -10.52 -9.92
CA VAL A 227 -10.80 -10.04 -8.66
C VAL A 227 -9.75 -11.02 -8.18
N ASP A 228 -8.49 -10.59 -8.13
CA ASP A 228 -7.40 -11.40 -7.61
C ASP A 228 -7.54 -11.57 -6.08
N PRO A 229 -7.59 -12.82 -5.56
CA PRO A 229 -7.65 -13.08 -4.14
C PRO A 229 -6.29 -13.00 -3.42
N ALA A 230 -5.18 -12.84 -4.15
CA ALA A 230 -3.85 -12.78 -3.56
C ALA A 230 -3.60 -11.47 -2.81
N TRP A 231 -2.92 -11.59 -1.67
CA TRP A 231 -2.55 -10.49 -0.79
C TRP A 231 -1.33 -10.87 0.06
N PRO A 232 -0.41 -9.96 0.34
CA PRO A 232 -0.37 -8.54 -0.01
C PRO A 232 0.22 -8.26 -1.39
N LEU A 233 0.67 -9.29 -2.09
CA LEU A 233 1.32 -9.25 -3.39
C LEU A 233 0.57 -10.18 -4.35
N ARG A 234 0.35 -9.73 -5.59
CA ARG A 234 -0.20 -10.59 -6.64
C ARG A 234 0.89 -11.51 -7.20
N PRO A 235 0.58 -12.76 -7.52
CA PRO A 235 1.54 -13.66 -8.16
C PRO A 235 1.98 -13.10 -9.51
N GLU A 236 3.14 -13.53 -9.96
CA GLU A 236 3.61 -13.23 -11.32
C GLU A 236 2.68 -13.91 -12.34
N LEU A 237 2.28 -13.16 -13.35
CA LEU A 237 1.54 -13.77 -14.45
C LEU A 237 2.47 -14.72 -15.20
N PRO A 238 2.01 -15.92 -15.57
CA PRO A 238 2.81 -16.81 -16.40
C PRO A 238 3.18 -16.07 -17.70
N ALA A 239 4.44 -16.21 -18.12
CA ALA A 239 4.86 -15.66 -19.41
C ALA A 239 3.89 -16.13 -20.50
N ALA A 240 3.39 -15.19 -21.31
CA ALA A 240 2.56 -15.56 -22.45
C ALA A 240 3.37 -16.51 -23.34
N ALA A 241 2.81 -17.70 -23.56
CA ALA A 241 3.44 -18.75 -24.37
C ALA A 241 3.46 -18.37 -25.85
#